data_40a0f42e02b49d2385121efa50dc47d2
#
_entry.id   40a0f42e02b49d2385121efa50dc47d2
#
_cell.length_a   1.000
_cell.length_b   1.000
_cell.length_c   1.000
_cell.angle_alpha   90.00
_cell.angle_beta   90.00
_cell.angle_gamma   90.00
#
_symmetry.space_group_name_H-M   'P 1'
#
loop_
_entity.id
_entity.type
_entity.pdbx_description
1 polymer ?
#
loop_
_entity_poly.entity_id
_entity_poly.type
_entity_poly.pdbx_seq_one_letter_code
_entity_poly.pdbx_strand_id
1 'polypeptide(L)'
;MIYTYREALKKFGNERQVLKAVKDKEIFLISRGFYSDNRGFDESYVTKKYPNAIFTGRSAFYHYGLTDTPPEVFEVATKIGSSRIKDKRITQTFQIERIFEKGKVKDEAINIYDLERTLIELFRFRKSYSYDYFKEVLNSYRRRADEIDFVKVARYLKDMTYGERLLREIREAF
;
A
#
# COMPACT_ATOMS: atom_id res chain seq x y z
N MET A 1 -11.38 14.12 4.01
CA MET A 1 -12.22 13.07 3.33
C MET A 1 -12.07 13.15 1.83
N ILE A 2 -11.93 12.03 1.13
CA ILE A 2 -11.83 11.98 -0.33
C ILE A 2 -13.19 11.68 -0.96
N TYR A 3 -13.56 12.46 -1.95
CA TYR A 3 -14.82 12.33 -2.72
C TYR A 3 -14.51 11.93 -4.16
N THR A 4 -15.20 10.93 -4.68
CA THR A 4 -15.34 10.73 -6.12
C THR A 4 -16.25 11.83 -6.70
N TYR A 5 -16.24 12.01 -8.03
CA TYR A 5 -17.15 12.97 -8.68
C TYR A 5 -18.62 12.72 -8.33
N ARG A 6 -19.05 11.45 -8.26
CA ARG A 6 -20.42 11.09 -7.87
C ARG A 6 -20.74 11.50 -6.41
N GLU A 7 -19.82 11.26 -5.50
CA GLU A 7 -19.98 11.67 -4.09
C GLU A 7 -19.99 13.20 -3.95
N ALA A 8 -19.16 13.91 -4.73
CA ALA A 8 -19.17 15.36 -4.76
C ALA A 8 -20.49 15.90 -5.32
N LEU A 9 -21.01 15.34 -6.42
CA LEU A 9 -22.33 15.71 -6.93
C LEU A 9 -23.44 15.47 -5.89
N LYS A 10 -23.40 14.34 -5.19
CA LYS A 10 -24.39 14.02 -4.14
C LYS A 10 -24.32 15.01 -2.98
N LYS A 11 -23.12 15.47 -2.62
CA LYS A 11 -22.90 16.43 -1.53
C LYS A 11 -23.29 17.87 -1.90
N PHE A 12 -22.93 18.32 -3.10
CA PHE A 12 -23.09 19.72 -3.53
C PHE A 12 -24.28 19.93 -4.49
N GLY A 13 -24.94 18.87 -4.95
CA GLY A 13 -26.15 18.91 -5.76
C GLY A 13 -25.92 18.79 -7.26
N ASN A 14 -25.04 19.60 -7.86
CA ASN A 14 -24.76 19.55 -9.29
C ASN A 14 -23.32 19.99 -9.62
N GLU A 15 -22.91 19.81 -10.88
CA GLU A 15 -21.56 20.13 -11.35
C GLU A 15 -21.18 21.59 -11.11
N ARG A 16 -22.10 22.53 -11.35
CA ARG A 16 -21.86 23.97 -11.15
C ARG A 16 -21.53 24.27 -9.68
N GLN A 17 -22.22 23.61 -8.75
CA GLN A 17 -21.98 23.77 -7.31
C GLN A 17 -20.66 23.13 -6.89
N VAL A 18 -20.29 21.97 -7.46
CA VAL A 18 -18.98 21.35 -7.25
C VAL A 18 -17.85 22.28 -7.72
N LEU A 19 -17.96 22.85 -8.91
CA LEU A 19 -16.98 23.80 -9.44
C LEU A 19 -16.90 25.07 -8.59
N LYS A 20 -18.04 25.57 -8.08
CA LYS A 20 -18.06 26.69 -7.15
C LYS A 20 -17.34 26.35 -5.85
N ALA A 21 -17.62 25.19 -5.24
CA ALA A 21 -16.96 24.73 -4.01
C ALA A 21 -15.43 24.59 -4.18
N VAL A 22 -14.96 24.17 -5.37
CA VAL A 22 -13.52 24.15 -5.70
C VAL A 22 -12.95 25.57 -5.79
N LYS A 23 -13.67 26.49 -6.44
CA LYS A 23 -13.27 27.91 -6.56
C LYS A 23 -13.20 28.60 -5.20
N ASP A 24 -14.18 28.34 -4.35
CA ASP A 24 -14.31 28.90 -3.00
C ASP A 24 -13.40 28.18 -1.98
N LYS A 25 -12.62 27.18 -2.43
CA LYS A 25 -11.68 26.37 -1.62
C LYS A 25 -12.36 25.59 -0.49
N GLU A 26 -13.65 25.28 -0.61
CA GLU A 26 -14.34 24.35 0.28
C GLU A 26 -13.88 22.91 0.05
N ILE A 27 -13.55 22.58 -1.19
CA ILE A 27 -12.89 21.32 -1.58
C ILE A 27 -11.76 21.57 -2.58
N PHE A 28 -10.84 20.61 -2.70
CA PHE A 28 -9.67 20.68 -3.58
C PHE A 28 -9.70 19.57 -4.61
N LEU A 29 -9.47 19.91 -5.88
CA LEU A 29 -9.30 18.92 -6.94
C LEU A 29 -7.95 18.22 -6.78
N ILE A 30 -7.95 16.92 -6.47
CA ILE A 30 -6.73 16.08 -6.32
C ILE A 30 -6.29 15.51 -7.67
N SER A 31 -7.25 15.02 -8.44
CA SER A 31 -7.08 14.53 -9.80
C SER A 31 -8.45 14.53 -10.49
N ARG A 32 -8.48 14.30 -11.79
CA ARG A 32 -9.73 14.26 -12.55
C ARG A 32 -10.75 13.32 -11.88
N GLY A 33 -11.88 13.88 -11.45
CA GLY A 33 -12.98 13.17 -10.81
C GLY A 33 -12.77 12.81 -9.33
N PHE A 34 -11.72 13.35 -8.68
CA PHE A 34 -11.45 13.14 -7.25
C PHE A 34 -11.17 14.45 -6.55
N TYR A 35 -11.84 14.66 -5.42
CA TYR A 35 -11.78 15.88 -4.63
C TYR A 35 -11.49 15.54 -3.17
N SER A 36 -10.99 16.50 -2.40
CA SER A 36 -10.75 16.38 -0.96
C SER A 36 -11.24 17.62 -0.23
N ASP A 37 -11.64 17.48 1.01
CA ASP A 37 -11.96 18.60 1.93
C ASP A 37 -10.70 19.29 2.47
N ASN A 38 -9.53 18.74 2.22
CA ASN A 38 -8.24 19.34 2.56
C ASN A 38 -7.28 19.24 1.37
N ARG A 39 -6.11 19.87 1.46
CA ARG A 39 -5.07 19.77 0.42
C ARG A 39 -4.29 18.46 0.44
N GLY A 40 -4.56 17.64 1.45
CA GLY A 40 -3.93 16.34 1.61
C GLY A 40 -4.52 15.28 0.70
N PHE A 41 -3.80 14.24 0.57
CA PHE A 41 -4.19 13.04 -0.12
C PHE A 41 -3.74 11.85 0.76
N ASP A 42 -4.61 10.91 0.95
CA ASP A 42 -4.45 9.78 1.86
C ASP A 42 -4.70 8.43 1.17
N GLU A 43 -4.60 7.36 1.91
CA GLU A 43 -4.84 6.00 1.44
C GLU A 43 -6.23 5.82 0.83
N SER A 44 -7.23 6.58 1.30
CA SER A 44 -8.59 6.50 0.77
C SER A 44 -8.69 6.97 -0.69
N TYR A 45 -7.84 7.91 -1.12
CA TYR A 45 -7.73 8.28 -2.52
C TYR A 45 -7.23 7.12 -3.38
N VAL A 46 -6.15 6.45 -2.93
CA VAL A 46 -5.57 5.31 -3.66
C VAL A 46 -6.61 4.21 -3.80
N THR A 47 -7.28 3.86 -2.71
CA THR A 47 -8.31 2.82 -2.68
C THR A 47 -9.50 3.14 -3.59
N LYS A 48 -10.00 4.38 -3.55
CA LYS A 48 -11.14 4.79 -4.40
C LYS A 48 -10.77 4.83 -5.88
N LYS A 49 -9.55 5.24 -6.21
CA LYS A 49 -9.12 5.37 -7.60
C LYS A 49 -8.59 4.08 -8.19
N TYR A 50 -7.95 3.25 -7.38
CA TYR A 50 -7.32 1.99 -7.76
C TYR A 50 -7.76 0.85 -6.85
N PRO A 51 -9.05 0.43 -6.90
CA PRO A 51 -9.64 -0.49 -5.93
C PRO A 51 -9.01 -1.87 -5.91
N ASN A 52 -8.27 -2.23 -6.96
CA ASN A 52 -7.56 -3.51 -7.06
C ASN A 52 -6.08 -3.41 -6.63
N ALA A 53 -5.59 -2.22 -6.27
CA ALA A 53 -4.24 -2.06 -5.76
C ALA A 53 -4.16 -2.57 -4.31
N ILE A 54 -3.03 -3.17 -3.97
CA ILE A 54 -2.75 -3.69 -2.62
C ILE A 54 -1.57 -2.89 -2.07
N PHE A 55 -1.74 -2.25 -0.92
CA PHE A 55 -0.65 -1.55 -0.26
C PHE A 55 0.46 -2.52 0.14
N THR A 56 1.71 -2.12 -0.09
CA THR A 56 2.90 -2.93 0.15
C THR A 56 4.10 -2.06 0.52
N GLY A 57 5.25 -2.67 0.77
CA GLY A 57 6.51 -1.97 1.01
C GLY A 57 6.40 -0.93 2.13
N ARG A 58 6.96 0.28 1.91
CA ARG A 58 6.97 1.34 2.92
C ARG A 58 5.58 1.74 3.40
N SER A 59 4.58 1.72 2.52
CA SER A 59 3.19 2.01 2.91
C SER A 59 2.65 0.99 3.89
N ALA A 60 2.92 -0.30 3.66
CA ALA A 60 2.50 -1.36 4.57
C ALA A 60 3.31 -1.36 5.87
N PHE A 61 4.63 -1.10 5.82
CA PHE A 61 5.46 -1.00 7.02
C PHE A 61 4.98 0.12 7.94
N TYR A 62 4.68 1.28 7.39
CA TYR A 62 4.16 2.42 8.15
C TYR A 62 2.76 2.11 8.72
N HIS A 63 1.87 1.55 7.91
CA HIS A 63 0.52 1.18 8.33
C HIS A 63 0.52 0.22 9.53
N TYR A 64 1.41 -0.77 9.54
CA TYR A 64 1.56 -1.71 10.66
C TYR A 64 2.42 -1.18 11.81
N GLY A 65 2.87 0.07 11.79
CA GLY A 65 3.72 0.64 12.83
C GLY A 65 5.09 -0.04 12.95
N LEU A 66 5.62 -0.57 11.83
CA LEU A 66 6.95 -1.18 11.78
C LEU A 66 8.06 -0.14 11.60
N THR A 67 7.70 1.09 11.29
CA THR A 67 8.55 2.28 11.17
C THR A 67 7.73 3.51 11.53
N ASP A 68 8.38 4.52 12.09
CA ASP A 68 7.79 5.84 12.36
C ASP A 68 7.95 6.79 11.16
N THR A 69 8.69 6.37 10.12
CA THR A 69 8.93 7.16 8.91
C THR A 69 7.78 7.01 7.91
N PRO A 70 6.95 8.04 7.70
CA PRO A 70 5.88 7.97 6.71
C PRO A 70 6.45 7.83 5.29
N PRO A 71 5.78 7.09 4.40
CA PRO A 71 6.24 6.94 3.03
C PRO A 71 6.08 8.27 2.27
N GLU A 72 7.10 8.67 1.51
CA GLU A 72 7.04 9.85 0.63
C GLU A 72 5.99 9.68 -0.50
N VAL A 73 5.85 8.44 -0.98
CA VAL A 73 4.87 8.03 -1.99
C VAL A 73 4.21 6.74 -1.55
N PHE A 74 2.95 6.52 -1.93
CA PHE A 74 2.28 5.26 -1.65
C PHE A 74 2.85 4.13 -2.52
N GLU A 75 3.29 3.07 -1.89
CA GLU A 75 3.78 1.87 -2.56
C GLU A 75 2.63 0.85 -2.65
N VAL A 76 2.29 0.46 -3.88
CA VAL A 76 1.22 -0.50 -4.13
C VAL A 76 1.65 -1.61 -5.08
N ALA A 77 1.11 -2.80 -4.84
CA ALA A 77 1.20 -3.93 -5.76
C ALA A 77 -0.04 -3.97 -6.65
N THR A 78 0.16 -4.31 -7.92
CA THR A 78 -0.91 -4.62 -8.86
C THR A 78 -0.54 -5.89 -9.63
N LYS A 79 -1.55 -6.55 -10.21
CA LYS A 79 -1.33 -7.72 -11.03
C LYS A 79 -0.62 -7.37 -12.34
N ILE A 80 0.27 -8.22 -12.84
CA ILE A 80 0.82 -8.11 -14.20
C ILE A 80 -0.32 -8.03 -15.21
N GLY A 81 -0.20 -7.12 -16.18
CA GLY A 81 -1.25 -6.79 -17.14
C GLY A 81 -2.17 -5.64 -16.71
N SER A 82 -2.10 -5.19 -15.47
CA SER A 82 -2.79 -3.98 -15.04
C SER A 82 -2.20 -2.72 -15.72
N SER A 83 -3.03 -1.72 -15.95
CA SER A 83 -2.56 -0.43 -16.48
C SER A 83 -1.55 0.23 -15.54
N ARG A 84 -0.54 0.89 -16.14
CA ARG A 84 0.45 1.64 -15.36
C ARG A 84 -0.20 2.84 -14.69
N ILE A 85 0.00 2.96 -13.39
CA ILE A 85 -0.41 4.13 -12.61
C ILE A 85 0.51 5.31 -12.96
N LYS A 86 -0.06 6.40 -13.48
CA LYS A 86 0.68 7.61 -13.89
C LYS A 86 0.70 8.70 -12.81
N ASP A 87 0.26 8.39 -11.60
CA ASP A 87 0.27 9.32 -10.48
C ASP A 87 1.64 9.30 -9.80
N LYS A 88 2.35 10.43 -9.78
CA LYS A 88 3.70 10.55 -9.21
C LYS A 88 3.75 10.27 -7.69
N ARG A 89 2.61 10.30 -7.02
CA ARG A 89 2.47 10.03 -5.58
C ARG A 89 2.35 8.53 -5.28
N ILE A 90 2.37 7.68 -6.33
CA ILE A 90 2.18 6.23 -6.21
C ILE A 90 3.30 5.51 -6.96
N THR A 91 4.00 4.64 -6.26
CA THR A 91 4.92 3.68 -6.84
C THR A 91 4.23 2.34 -6.99
N GLN A 92 4.23 1.80 -8.21
CA GLN A 92 3.55 0.56 -8.56
C GLN A 92 4.54 -0.56 -8.78
N THR A 93 4.33 -1.68 -8.08
CA THR A 93 5.04 -2.94 -8.30
C THR A 93 4.10 -3.95 -8.95
N PHE A 94 4.54 -4.60 -10.04
CA PHE A 94 3.75 -5.63 -10.70
C PHE A 94 4.04 -7.01 -10.09
N GLN A 95 2.98 -7.75 -9.77
CA GLN A 95 3.04 -9.11 -9.24
C GLN A 95 2.38 -10.10 -10.21
N ILE A 96 2.99 -11.28 -10.37
CA ILE A 96 2.35 -12.37 -11.13
C ILE A 96 1.11 -12.87 -10.38
N GLU A 97 0.14 -13.38 -11.15
CA GLU A 97 -1.18 -13.74 -10.63
C GLU A 97 -1.14 -14.67 -9.41
N ARG A 98 -0.37 -15.74 -9.49
CA ARG A 98 -0.31 -16.77 -8.44
C ARG A 98 0.17 -16.28 -7.08
N ILE A 99 0.87 -15.11 -7.03
CA ILE A 99 1.37 -14.54 -5.78
C ILE A 99 0.71 -13.19 -5.43
N PHE A 100 -0.04 -12.59 -6.36
CA PHE A 100 -0.65 -11.28 -6.17
C PHE A 100 -1.68 -11.26 -5.03
N GLU A 101 -2.58 -12.25 -4.99
CA GLU A 101 -3.62 -12.35 -3.97
C GLU A 101 -3.12 -12.97 -2.64
N LYS A 102 -1.91 -13.54 -2.62
CA LYS A 102 -1.36 -14.16 -1.42
C LYS A 102 -1.03 -13.13 -0.35
N GLY A 103 -1.62 -13.28 0.81
CA GLY A 103 -1.45 -12.37 1.93
C GLY A 103 -2.24 -11.07 1.80
N LYS A 104 -3.11 -10.93 0.80
CA LYS A 104 -4.02 -9.80 0.71
C LYS A 104 -5.08 -9.90 1.80
N VAL A 105 -5.19 -8.85 2.57
CA VAL A 105 -6.25 -8.65 3.56
C VAL A 105 -6.93 -7.31 3.31
N LYS A 106 -8.14 -7.17 3.82
CA LYS A 106 -8.83 -5.89 3.86
C LYS A 106 -8.74 -5.38 5.29
N ASP A 107 -8.04 -4.27 5.45
CA ASP A 107 -7.94 -3.56 6.72
C ASP A 107 -8.65 -2.22 6.59
N GLU A 108 -9.70 -2.02 7.42
CA GLU A 108 -10.66 -0.91 7.26
C GLU A 108 -11.16 -0.78 5.81
N ALA A 109 -10.72 0.24 5.10
CA ALA A 109 -11.13 0.52 3.72
C ALA A 109 -10.06 0.17 2.67
N ILE A 110 -8.86 -0.25 3.09
CA ILE A 110 -7.73 -0.51 2.18
C ILE A 110 -7.51 -2.00 1.94
N ASN A 111 -6.99 -2.35 0.76
CA ASN A 111 -6.39 -3.65 0.52
C ASN A 111 -4.90 -3.54 0.84
N ILE A 112 -4.40 -4.39 1.70
CA ILE A 112 -3.00 -4.38 2.12
C ILE A 112 -2.48 -5.82 2.21
N TYR A 113 -1.18 -6.02 2.06
CA TYR A 113 -0.58 -7.31 2.40
C TYR A 113 -0.48 -7.46 3.92
N ASP A 114 -0.80 -8.67 4.43
CA ASP A 114 -0.66 -9.01 5.84
C ASP A 114 0.80 -8.96 6.33
N LEU A 115 1.01 -9.07 7.62
CA LEU A 115 2.34 -8.98 8.24
C LEU A 115 3.32 -9.98 7.66
N GLU A 116 2.92 -11.23 7.43
CA GLU A 116 3.77 -12.27 6.88
C GLU A 116 4.16 -11.98 5.43
N ARG A 117 3.20 -11.54 4.61
CA ARG A 117 3.52 -11.16 3.23
C ARG A 117 4.37 -9.89 3.19
N THR A 118 4.11 -8.94 4.05
CA THR A 118 4.87 -7.70 4.15
C THR A 118 6.32 -7.97 4.61
N LEU A 119 6.54 -8.94 5.52
CA LEU A 119 7.87 -9.42 5.87
C LEU A 119 8.61 -10.01 4.66
N ILE A 120 7.93 -10.82 3.84
CA ILE A 120 8.51 -11.35 2.61
C ILE A 120 8.92 -10.22 1.66
N GLU A 121 8.08 -9.19 1.48
CA GLU A 121 8.40 -8.05 0.61
C GLU A 121 9.61 -7.26 1.13
N LEU A 122 9.80 -7.14 2.45
CA LEU A 122 11.00 -6.53 3.04
C LEU A 122 12.29 -7.20 2.55
N PHE A 123 12.33 -8.53 2.56
CA PHE A 123 13.50 -9.31 2.12
C PHE A 123 13.63 -9.33 0.59
N ARG A 124 12.53 -9.45 -0.15
CA ARG A 124 12.52 -9.43 -1.62
C ARG A 124 13.10 -8.13 -2.19
N PHE A 125 12.75 -7.02 -1.58
CA PHE A 125 13.16 -5.68 -2.02
C PHE A 125 14.25 -5.08 -1.15
N ARG A 126 14.99 -5.89 -0.38
CA ARG A 126 16.05 -5.43 0.53
C ARG A 126 17.01 -4.41 -0.11
N LYS A 127 17.37 -4.62 -1.38
CA LYS A 127 18.31 -3.72 -2.10
C LYS A 127 17.74 -2.34 -2.41
N SER A 128 16.43 -2.15 -2.32
CA SER A 128 15.77 -0.85 -2.54
C SER A 128 15.63 -0.02 -1.27
N TYR A 129 16.02 -0.57 -0.13
CA TYR A 129 16.03 0.11 1.16
C TYR A 129 17.46 0.45 1.58
N SER A 130 17.67 1.57 2.28
CA SER A 130 18.93 1.80 2.98
C SER A 130 19.11 0.72 4.05
N TYR A 131 20.37 0.47 4.43
CA TYR A 131 20.68 -0.51 5.48
C TYR A 131 19.97 -0.18 6.80
N ASP A 132 19.99 1.10 7.19
CA ASP A 132 19.40 1.54 8.45
C ASP A 132 17.89 1.37 8.45
N TYR A 133 17.20 1.75 7.36
CA TYR A 133 15.77 1.57 7.22
C TYR A 133 15.38 0.08 7.26
N PHE A 134 16.09 -0.77 6.52
CA PHE A 134 15.86 -2.22 6.57
C PHE A 134 16.02 -2.76 7.99
N LYS A 135 17.08 -2.35 8.69
CA LYS A 135 17.36 -2.78 10.06
C LYS A 135 16.30 -2.30 11.06
N GLU A 136 15.82 -1.07 10.91
CA GLU A 136 14.74 -0.50 11.72
C GLU A 136 13.47 -1.35 11.60
N VAL A 137 13.00 -1.60 10.37
CA VAL A 137 11.81 -2.40 10.10
C VAL A 137 11.99 -3.84 10.59
N LEU A 138 13.14 -4.46 10.32
CA LEU A 138 13.44 -5.81 10.80
C LEU A 138 13.43 -5.91 12.33
N ASN A 139 14.00 -4.94 13.03
CA ASN A 139 13.97 -4.92 14.50
C ASN A 139 12.55 -4.76 15.04
N SER A 140 11.68 -4.02 14.34
CA SER A 140 10.27 -3.93 14.70
C SER A 140 9.56 -5.29 14.54
N TYR A 141 9.85 -6.02 13.46
CA TYR A 141 9.38 -7.41 13.31
C TYR A 141 9.89 -8.33 14.43
N ARG A 142 11.18 -8.23 14.80
CA ARG A 142 11.76 -9.04 15.88
C ARG A 142 11.07 -8.81 17.24
N ARG A 143 10.70 -7.56 17.53
CA ARG A 143 9.93 -7.23 18.75
C ARG A 143 8.52 -7.80 18.75
N ARG A 144 7.98 -8.14 17.59
CA ARG A 144 6.64 -8.69 17.36
C ARG A 144 6.70 -10.09 16.76
N ALA A 145 7.76 -10.85 17.04
CA ALA A 145 7.99 -12.17 16.43
C ALA A 145 6.89 -13.19 16.79
N ASP A 146 6.26 -13.04 17.93
CA ASP A 146 5.11 -13.83 18.40
C ASP A 146 3.82 -13.59 17.61
N GLU A 147 3.72 -12.47 16.90
CA GLU A 147 2.58 -12.16 16.01
C GLU A 147 2.75 -12.80 14.62
N ILE A 148 3.94 -13.30 14.26
CA ILE A 148 4.26 -13.78 12.92
C ILE A 148 4.06 -15.29 12.81
N ASP A 149 3.19 -15.71 11.89
CA ASP A 149 3.04 -17.11 11.52
C ASP A 149 4.09 -17.53 10.47
N PHE A 150 5.23 -18.08 10.93
CA PHE A 150 6.29 -18.55 10.04
C PHE A 150 5.87 -19.74 9.16
N VAL A 151 4.84 -20.50 9.51
CA VAL A 151 4.27 -21.54 8.65
C VAL A 151 3.57 -20.88 7.45
N LYS A 152 2.87 -19.78 7.70
CA LYS A 152 2.22 -18.96 6.67
C LYS A 152 3.25 -18.28 5.76
N VAL A 153 4.35 -17.75 6.33
CA VAL A 153 5.49 -17.24 5.55
C VAL A 153 6.02 -18.31 4.60
N ALA A 154 6.32 -19.51 5.12
CA ALA A 154 6.83 -20.61 4.31
C ALA A 154 5.84 -21.02 3.20
N ARG A 155 4.54 -21.05 3.49
CA ARG A 155 3.47 -21.35 2.53
C ARG A 155 3.40 -20.31 1.40
N TYR A 156 3.55 -19.03 1.70
CA TYR A 156 3.57 -17.98 0.67
C TYR A 156 4.78 -18.07 -0.23
N LEU A 157 5.94 -18.40 0.33
CA LEU A 157 7.20 -18.50 -0.39
C LEU A 157 7.27 -19.67 -1.37
N LYS A 158 6.48 -20.76 -1.19
CA LYS A 158 6.46 -21.92 -2.10
C LYS A 158 6.24 -21.54 -3.56
N ASP A 159 5.47 -20.50 -3.84
CA ASP A 159 5.14 -20.09 -5.19
C ASP A 159 5.97 -18.90 -5.69
N MET A 160 6.92 -18.46 -4.89
CA MET A 160 7.77 -17.31 -5.23
C MET A 160 9.11 -17.74 -5.80
N THR A 161 9.60 -16.99 -6.77
CA THR A 161 10.98 -17.16 -7.25
C THR A 161 11.95 -16.92 -6.08
N TYR A 162 12.93 -17.80 -5.94
CA TYR A 162 13.88 -17.80 -4.82
C TYR A 162 13.25 -17.98 -3.42
N GLY A 163 12.07 -18.57 -3.33
CA GLY A 163 11.33 -18.72 -2.07
C GLY A 163 12.12 -19.45 -0.99
N GLU A 164 12.82 -20.54 -1.31
CA GLU A 164 13.66 -21.30 -0.36
C GLU A 164 14.83 -20.45 0.19
N ARG A 165 15.47 -19.65 -0.68
CA ARG A 165 16.52 -18.73 -0.24
C ARG A 165 15.97 -17.67 0.69
N LEU A 166 14.85 -17.04 0.33
CA LEU A 166 14.20 -16.04 1.16
C LEU A 166 13.75 -16.61 2.50
N LEU A 167 13.23 -17.83 2.51
CA LEU A 167 12.85 -18.50 3.76
C LEU A 167 14.03 -18.70 4.71
N ARG A 168 15.20 -19.08 4.16
CA ARG A 168 16.43 -19.22 4.93
C ARG A 168 16.88 -17.86 5.48
N GLU A 169 16.97 -16.84 4.62
CA GLU A 169 17.34 -15.47 5.04
C GLU A 169 16.42 -14.93 6.14
N ILE A 170 15.10 -15.17 6.03
CA ILE A 170 14.14 -14.77 7.05
C ILE A 170 14.38 -15.53 8.35
N ARG A 171 14.56 -16.86 8.32
CA ARG A 171 14.82 -17.67 9.51
C ARG A 171 16.12 -17.32 10.22
N GLU A 172 17.17 -16.97 9.48
CA GLU A 172 18.45 -16.52 10.02
C GLU A 172 18.36 -15.13 10.67
N ALA A 173 17.33 -14.36 10.31
CA ALA A 173 17.12 -13.02 10.84
C ALA A 173 16.33 -12.99 12.17
N PHE A 174 15.70 -14.08 12.59
CA PHE A 174 14.93 -14.24 13.83
C PHE A 174 15.58 -15.25 14.77
#